data_ace89972b5cc3a0cc0c8fcc1a1384304
#
_entry.id   ace89972b5cc3a0cc0c8fcc1a1384304
#
_cell.length_a   1.000
_cell.length_b   1.000
_cell.length_c   1.000
_cell.angle_alpha   90.00
_cell.angle_beta   90.00
_cell.angle_gamma   90.00
#
_symmetry.space_group_name_H-M   'P 1'
#
loop_
_entity.id
_entity.type
_entity.pdbx_description
1 polymer ?
#
loop_
_entity_poly.entity_id
_entity_poly.type
_entity_poly.pdbx_seq_one_letter_code
_entity_poly.pdbx_strand_id
1 'polypeptide(L)'
;SYTLPEHKIVHMNAEAMRIYGVETVEEAQENLGRLIGAVSYLNQNVIEELMDMRHHDGAVSYECIIPDRKGNLTPAIAKTEIFYTSDRKKTILTTFLDISENVTLKKSLKEAQASNAIISAISKIYLTIYSLDLQADSFEEVVGGEVMHQLTGCHGCASEAFDTARKSVVSREDQKSMQEFFDIATLADRLQQEETIAREYLAADGHWHMGRFIVKRRDADGTVTEVLYVARDITEEKKQEFEYQEQLKRTAQEAEKANISKTDFLRRMSHDIRTPINGIRGITQIANHFPGDLQKQQECRDKVLTASGFLLNLVNDILDMNKMESGTLQLEEKTFDLRKVLMESSGIVEMQGREKGISLSLG
;
A
#
# COMPACT_ATOMS: atom_id res chain seq x y z
N SER A 1 48.68 -21.67 -24.63
CA SER A 1 49.77 -20.70 -24.79
C SER A 1 49.93 -20.41 -26.29
N TYR A 2 49.46 -19.24 -26.71
CA TYR A 2 49.65 -18.77 -28.07
C TYR A 2 51.01 -18.07 -28.09
N THR A 3 52.00 -18.65 -28.73
CA THR A 3 53.23 -17.99 -29.12
C THR A 3 52.88 -17.03 -30.25
N LEU A 4 52.83 -15.74 -29.94
CA LEU A 4 52.74 -14.68 -30.96
C LEU A 4 54.02 -14.68 -31.78
N PRO A 5 53.98 -14.66 -33.15
CA PRO A 5 55.15 -14.43 -33.95
C PRO A 5 55.77 -13.09 -33.54
N GLU A 6 57.10 -12.93 -33.76
CA GLU A 6 57.85 -11.72 -33.41
C GLU A 6 57.22 -10.46 -34.04
N HIS A 7 56.31 -9.83 -33.27
CA HIS A 7 55.76 -8.54 -33.66
C HIS A 7 56.74 -7.43 -33.23
N LYS A 8 57.18 -6.66 -34.16
CA LYS A 8 58.00 -5.49 -33.91
C LYS A 8 57.16 -4.24 -34.03
N ILE A 9 57.17 -3.40 -32.99
CA ILE A 9 56.55 -2.08 -33.06
C ILE A 9 57.42 -1.23 -33.95
N VAL A 10 56.88 -0.76 -35.07
CA VAL A 10 57.60 0.05 -36.04
C VAL A 10 57.47 1.54 -35.74
N HIS A 11 56.32 1.95 -35.22
CA HIS A 11 56.01 3.33 -34.93
C HIS A 11 54.91 3.44 -33.85
N MET A 12 55.05 4.44 -32.99
CA MET A 12 53.99 4.90 -32.07
C MET A 12 53.92 6.42 -32.13
N ASN A 13 52.72 6.98 -32.17
CA ASN A 13 52.56 8.42 -32.04
C ASN A 13 52.56 8.84 -30.57
N ALA A 14 52.72 10.16 -30.31
CA ALA A 14 52.82 10.71 -28.96
C ALA A 14 51.61 10.36 -28.08
N GLU A 15 50.38 10.32 -28.63
CA GLU A 15 49.18 10.01 -27.90
C GLU A 15 49.11 8.52 -27.47
N ALA A 16 49.52 7.62 -28.35
CA ALA A 16 49.64 6.21 -27.99
C ALA A 16 50.73 6.00 -26.91
N MET A 17 51.84 6.70 -26.98
CA MET A 17 52.86 6.66 -25.93
C MET A 17 52.33 7.17 -24.60
N ARG A 18 51.52 8.25 -24.61
CA ARG A 18 50.88 8.79 -23.42
C ARG A 18 49.89 7.78 -22.79
N ILE A 19 49.03 7.17 -23.58
CA ILE A 19 48.05 6.18 -23.12
C ILE A 19 48.73 4.97 -22.47
N TYR A 20 49.81 4.48 -23.09
CA TYR A 20 50.57 3.34 -22.57
C TYR A 20 51.56 3.71 -21.47
N GLY A 21 51.77 4.99 -21.22
CA GLY A 21 52.72 5.49 -20.22
C GLY A 21 54.20 5.16 -20.56
N VAL A 22 54.54 5.19 -21.86
CA VAL A 22 55.92 4.95 -22.38
C VAL A 22 56.45 6.19 -23.05
N GLU A 23 57.77 6.39 -23.03
CA GLU A 23 58.44 7.55 -23.62
C GLU A 23 59.07 7.25 -24.96
N THR A 24 59.35 5.97 -25.24
CA THR A 24 60.05 5.56 -26.50
C THR A 24 59.39 4.30 -27.09
N VAL A 25 59.62 4.08 -28.41
CA VAL A 25 59.12 2.85 -29.10
C VAL A 25 59.87 1.62 -28.60
N GLU A 26 61.13 1.74 -28.22
CA GLU A 26 61.93 0.66 -27.63
C GLU A 26 61.33 0.21 -26.30
N GLU A 27 60.93 1.15 -25.44
CA GLU A 27 60.34 0.90 -24.19
C GLU A 27 58.92 0.21 -24.37
N ALA A 28 58.19 0.65 -25.38
CA ALA A 28 56.92 0.00 -25.75
C ALA A 28 57.15 -1.44 -26.25
N GLN A 29 58.22 -1.68 -27.01
CA GLN A 29 58.57 -3.01 -27.50
C GLN A 29 58.90 -3.99 -26.35
N GLU A 30 59.66 -3.52 -25.35
CA GLU A 30 59.96 -4.33 -24.14
C GLU A 30 58.73 -4.70 -23.34
N ASN A 31 57.70 -3.86 -23.38
CA ASN A 31 56.43 -4.06 -22.70
C ASN A 31 55.34 -4.65 -23.60
N LEU A 32 55.66 -5.13 -24.80
CA LEU A 32 54.72 -5.60 -25.80
C LEU A 32 53.75 -6.69 -25.25
N GLY A 33 54.25 -7.56 -24.39
CA GLY A 33 53.43 -8.58 -23.74
C GLY A 33 52.29 -8.00 -22.87
N ARG A 34 52.49 -6.84 -22.22
CA ARG A 34 51.46 -6.10 -21.48
C ARG A 34 50.52 -5.36 -22.39
N LEU A 35 51.03 -4.78 -23.49
CA LEU A 35 50.21 -4.10 -24.49
C LEU A 35 49.23 -5.07 -25.16
N ILE A 36 49.68 -6.30 -25.41
CA ILE A 36 48.83 -7.38 -25.94
C ILE A 36 47.93 -7.98 -24.84
N GLY A 37 48.30 -7.87 -23.58
CA GLY A 37 47.51 -8.27 -22.43
C GLY A 37 46.17 -7.51 -22.32
N ALA A 38 46.03 -6.34 -22.94
CA ALA A 38 44.76 -5.63 -23.12
C ALA A 38 43.73 -6.47 -23.87
N VAL A 39 44.15 -7.46 -24.65
CA VAL A 39 43.25 -8.44 -25.28
C VAL A 39 42.44 -9.26 -24.27
N SER A 40 42.94 -9.42 -23.04
CA SER A 40 42.19 -10.14 -21.98
C SER A 40 40.90 -9.43 -21.53
N TYR A 41 40.71 -8.16 -21.85
CA TYR A 41 39.52 -7.37 -21.56
C TYR A 41 38.56 -7.29 -22.74
N LEU A 42 38.88 -7.95 -23.87
CA LEU A 42 38.03 -7.95 -25.07
C LEU A 42 36.95 -9.03 -24.96
N ASN A 43 35.79 -8.73 -25.55
CA ASN A 43 34.71 -9.71 -25.74
C ASN A 43 35.20 -10.81 -26.70
N GLN A 44 34.78 -12.06 -26.50
CA GLN A 44 35.17 -13.21 -27.31
C GLN A 44 34.89 -13.01 -28.79
N ASN A 45 33.78 -12.36 -29.16
CA ASN A 45 33.44 -12.04 -30.55
C ASN A 45 34.48 -11.13 -31.22
N VAL A 46 34.98 -10.14 -30.49
CA VAL A 46 36.03 -9.22 -30.98
C VAL A 46 37.34 -9.97 -31.20
N ILE A 47 37.65 -10.93 -30.33
CA ILE A 47 38.83 -11.77 -30.48
C ILE A 47 38.73 -12.64 -31.73
N GLU A 48 37.53 -13.20 -31.99
CA GLU A 48 37.27 -14.01 -33.19
C GLU A 48 37.39 -13.16 -34.47
N GLU A 49 36.81 -11.96 -34.50
CA GLU A 49 36.94 -11.01 -35.62
C GLU A 49 38.39 -10.60 -35.88
N LEU A 50 39.16 -10.28 -34.83
CA LEU A 50 40.58 -9.98 -34.96
C LEU A 50 41.39 -11.17 -35.43
N MET A 51 40.99 -12.38 -35.12
CA MET A 51 41.61 -13.61 -35.61
C MET A 51 41.30 -13.86 -37.09
N ASP A 52 40.05 -13.62 -37.50
CA ASP A 52 39.61 -13.78 -38.90
C ASP A 52 40.29 -12.76 -39.85
N MET A 53 40.52 -11.54 -39.38
CA MET A 53 41.29 -10.53 -40.12
C MET A 53 42.70 -10.99 -40.56
N ARG A 54 43.27 -12.05 -39.99
CA ARG A 54 44.54 -12.61 -40.44
C ARG A 54 44.43 -13.22 -41.84
N HIS A 55 43.21 -13.57 -42.29
CA HIS A 55 42.92 -14.24 -43.55
C HIS A 55 42.31 -13.32 -44.60
N HIS A 56 41.78 -12.14 -44.16
CA HIS A 56 41.09 -11.18 -45.05
C HIS A 56 41.57 -9.75 -44.75
N ASP A 57 41.67 -8.94 -45.79
CA ASP A 57 41.99 -7.51 -45.66
C ASP A 57 40.71 -6.81 -45.11
N GLY A 58 40.84 -6.09 -44.00
CA GLY A 58 39.69 -5.43 -43.37
C GLY A 58 40.11 -4.50 -42.25
N ALA A 59 39.09 -3.87 -41.67
CA ALA A 59 39.22 -3.04 -40.45
C ALA A 59 38.17 -3.46 -39.40
N VAL A 60 38.60 -3.60 -38.16
CA VAL A 60 37.71 -3.89 -37.03
C VAL A 60 37.82 -2.77 -36.00
N SER A 61 36.68 -2.29 -35.53
CA SER A 61 36.57 -1.30 -34.44
C SER A 61 35.95 -1.93 -33.22
N TYR A 62 36.54 -1.73 -32.05
CA TYR A 62 36.08 -2.33 -30.80
C TYR A 62 36.41 -1.45 -29.58
N GLU A 63 35.58 -1.55 -28.54
CA GLU A 63 35.88 -0.93 -27.24
C GLU A 63 36.87 -1.81 -26.48
N CYS A 64 37.86 -1.19 -25.86
CA CYS A 64 38.88 -1.86 -25.05
C CYS A 64 39.28 -1.03 -23.84
N ILE A 65 39.94 -1.68 -22.90
CA ILE A 65 40.56 -1.02 -21.75
C ILE A 65 42.09 -1.19 -21.89
N ILE A 66 42.79 -0.09 -21.90
CA ILE A 66 44.24 -0.07 -22.05
C ILE A 66 44.87 0.17 -20.68
N PRO A 67 45.64 -0.79 -20.13
CA PRO A 67 46.41 -0.56 -18.92
C PRO A 67 47.66 0.22 -19.22
N ASP A 68 47.95 1.29 -18.48
CA ASP A 68 49.21 1.96 -18.51
C ASP A 68 50.30 1.19 -17.71
N ARG A 69 51.53 1.70 -17.76
CA ARG A 69 52.68 1.12 -17.04
C ARG A 69 52.49 1.10 -15.50
N LYS A 70 51.67 2.00 -14.96
CA LYS A 70 51.36 2.12 -13.51
C LYS A 70 50.14 1.30 -13.10
N GLY A 71 49.46 0.66 -14.06
CA GLY A 71 48.24 -0.11 -13.83
C GLY A 71 46.95 0.71 -13.90
N ASN A 72 47.01 2.01 -14.31
CA ASN A 72 45.80 2.76 -14.56
C ASN A 72 45.15 2.24 -15.83
N LEU A 73 43.82 2.24 -15.84
CA LEU A 73 42.98 1.68 -16.90
C LEU A 73 42.34 2.81 -17.71
N THR A 74 42.70 2.92 -19.02
CA THR A 74 42.13 3.92 -19.93
C THR A 74 41.14 3.25 -20.87
N PRO A 75 39.84 3.60 -20.83
CA PRO A 75 38.87 3.12 -21.81
C PRO A 75 39.12 3.78 -23.16
N ALA A 76 39.16 2.97 -24.21
CA ALA A 76 39.42 3.44 -25.56
C ALA A 76 38.59 2.70 -26.60
N ILE A 77 38.37 3.36 -27.74
CA ILE A 77 37.93 2.69 -28.97
C ILE A 77 39.20 2.43 -29.79
N ALA A 78 39.45 1.16 -30.07
CA ALA A 78 40.50 0.73 -30.95
C ALA A 78 39.97 0.46 -32.35
N LYS A 79 40.69 0.90 -33.36
CA LYS A 79 40.45 0.49 -34.76
C LYS A 79 41.72 -0.15 -35.27
N THR A 80 41.64 -1.41 -35.67
CA THR A 80 42.74 -2.19 -36.20
C THR A 80 42.51 -2.45 -37.66
N GLU A 81 43.50 -2.09 -38.48
CA GLU A 81 43.48 -2.25 -39.93
C GLU A 81 44.76 -2.99 -40.39
N ILE A 82 44.60 -3.81 -41.43
CA ILE A 82 45.73 -4.52 -42.05
C ILE A 82 45.99 -3.92 -43.41
N PHE A 83 47.24 -3.59 -43.68
CA PHE A 83 47.67 -3.10 -44.98
C PHE A 83 49.03 -3.71 -45.38
N TYR A 84 49.34 -3.62 -46.64
CA TYR A 84 50.63 -4.08 -47.19
C TYR A 84 51.52 -2.88 -47.54
N THR A 85 52.75 -2.91 -47.06
CA THR A 85 53.75 -1.91 -47.39
C THR A 85 54.25 -2.14 -48.82
N SER A 86 55.01 -1.16 -49.36
CA SER A 86 55.59 -1.21 -50.74
C SER A 86 56.52 -2.40 -50.97
N ASP A 87 57.12 -2.94 -49.94
CA ASP A 87 57.93 -4.16 -49.93
C ASP A 87 57.08 -5.46 -49.73
N ARG A 88 55.78 -5.36 -49.84
CA ARG A 88 54.76 -6.46 -49.65
C ARG A 88 54.74 -7.09 -48.27
N LYS A 89 55.24 -6.39 -47.26
CA LYS A 89 55.09 -6.86 -45.88
C LYS A 89 53.72 -6.50 -45.32
N LYS A 90 53.09 -7.46 -44.68
CA LYS A 90 51.81 -7.28 -43.98
C LYS A 90 52.06 -6.46 -42.70
N THR A 91 51.38 -5.34 -42.56
CA THR A 91 51.50 -4.44 -41.42
C THR A 91 50.13 -4.22 -40.79
N ILE A 92 50.10 -4.15 -39.47
CA ILE A 92 48.90 -3.90 -38.68
C ILE A 92 48.98 -2.48 -38.12
N LEU A 93 47.99 -1.68 -38.42
CA LEU A 93 47.82 -0.36 -37.81
C LEU A 93 46.68 -0.44 -36.80
N THR A 94 46.97 -0.13 -35.54
CA THR A 94 45.91 0.04 -34.52
C THR A 94 45.93 1.50 -34.07
N THR A 95 44.78 2.14 -34.21
CA THR A 95 44.54 3.50 -33.73
C THR A 95 43.65 3.42 -32.49
N PHE A 96 43.92 4.26 -31.51
CA PHE A 96 43.15 4.32 -30.26
C PHE A 96 42.57 5.72 -30.11
N LEU A 97 41.34 5.78 -29.71
CA LEU A 97 40.64 6.99 -29.27
C LEU A 97 40.34 6.85 -27.79
N ASP A 98 40.92 7.69 -26.96
CA ASP A 98 40.60 7.78 -25.53
C ASP A 98 39.16 8.25 -25.37
N ILE A 99 38.34 7.48 -24.66
CA ILE A 99 36.91 7.78 -24.41
C ILE A 99 36.63 7.99 -22.92
N SER A 100 37.65 8.22 -22.09
CA SER A 100 37.54 8.38 -20.64
C SER A 100 36.52 9.47 -20.27
N GLU A 101 36.61 10.62 -20.94
CA GLU A 101 35.69 11.73 -20.73
C GLU A 101 34.25 11.36 -21.10
N ASN A 102 34.07 10.70 -22.24
CA ASN A 102 32.76 10.24 -22.69
C ASN A 102 32.13 9.19 -21.74
N VAL A 103 32.94 8.26 -21.23
CA VAL A 103 32.50 7.24 -20.29
C VAL A 103 32.07 7.89 -18.95
N THR A 104 32.88 8.85 -18.45
CA THR A 104 32.57 9.58 -17.23
C THR A 104 31.31 10.42 -17.40
N LEU A 105 31.18 11.16 -18.49
CA LEU A 105 29.99 11.95 -18.80
C LEU A 105 28.73 11.08 -18.92
N LYS A 106 28.84 9.95 -19.63
CA LYS A 106 27.73 8.99 -19.77
C LYS A 106 27.30 8.39 -18.44
N LYS A 107 28.26 8.12 -17.53
CA LYS A 107 27.96 7.64 -16.18
C LYS A 107 27.24 8.70 -15.37
N SER A 108 27.73 9.93 -15.35
CA SER A 108 27.08 11.06 -14.64
C SER A 108 25.69 11.36 -15.18
N LEU A 109 25.52 11.31 -16.51
CA LEU A 109 24.20 11.47 -17.13
C LEU A 109 23.22 10.37 -16.70
N LYS A 110 23.67 9.12 -16.67
CA LYS A 110 22.83 7.99 -16.23
C LYS A 110 22.44 8.10 -14.75
N GLU A 111 23.38 8.53 -13.89
CA GLU A 111 23.11 8.78 -12.48
C GLU A 111 22.11 9.92 -12.30
N ALA A 112 22.26 11.03 -13.05
CA ALA A 112 21.31 12.14 -13.03
C ALA A 112 19.91 11.72 -13.53
N GLN A 113 19.85 10.93 -14.60
CA GLN A 113 18.56 10.39 -15.11
C GLN A 113 17.88 9.47 -14.09
N ALA A 114 18.63 8.61 -13.40
CA ALA A 114 18.09 7.75 -12.35
C ALA A 114 17.56 8.57 -11.18
N SER A 115 18.29 9.60 -10.74
CA SER A 115 17.86 10.53 -9.69
C SER A 115 16.58 11.26 -10.09
N ASN A 116 16.51 11.80 -11.30
CA ASN A 116 15.32 12.50 -11.81
C ASN A 116 14.10 11.57 -11.92
N ALA A 117 14.31 10.31 -12.29
CA ALA A 117 13.22 9.32 -12.33
C ALA A 117 12.66 9.03 -10.94
N ILE A 118 13.53 8.95 -9.92
CA ILE A 118 13.12 8.79 -8.52
C ILE A 118 12.32 10.01 -8.05
N ILE A 119 12.83 11.22 -8.27
CA ILE A 119 12.14 12.47 -7.92
C ILE A 119 10.77 12.53 -8.60
N SER A 120 10.68 12.20 -9.89
CA SER A 120 9.43 12.17 -10.63
C SER A 120 8.44 11.12 -10.13
N ALA A 121 8.90 10.00 -9.60
CA ALA A 121 8.03 8.99 -8.98
C ALA A 121 7.51 9.48 -7.62
N ILE A 122 8.37 10.10 -6.82
CA ILE A 122 8.04 10.65 -5.50
C ILE A 122 7.05 11.81 -5.62
N SER A 123 7.21 12.69 -6.62
CA SER A 123 6.31 13.83 -6.87
C SER A 123 4.87 13.44 -7.22
N LYS A 124 4.62 12.16 -7.57
CA LYS A 124 3.26 11.65 -7.76
C LYS A 124 2.55 11.28 -6.45
N ILE A 125 3.32 11.09 -5.39
CA ILE A 125 2.82 10.68 -4.07
C ILE A 125 2.72 11.85 -3.12
N TYR A 126 3.67 12.78 -3.21
CA TYR A 126 3.77 13.93 -2.33
C TYR A 126 3.42 15.22 -3.05
N LEU A 127 2.61 16.03 -2.41
CA LEU A 127 2.23 17.37 -2.88
C LEU A 127 3.42 18.33 -2.83
N THR A 128 4.26 18.18 -1.80
CA THR A 128 5.44 19.01 -1.60
C THR A 128 6.51 18.28 -0.77
N ILE A 129 7.77 18.60 -1.07
CA ILE A 129 8.94 18.14 -0.29
C ILE A 129 9.88 19.33 -0.15
N TYR A 130 10.18 19.72 1.09
CA TYR A 130 11.16 20.73 1.43
C TYR A 130 12.32 20.13 2.22
N SER A 131 13.55 20.55 1.90
CA SER A 131 14.72 20.33 2.76
C SER A 131 14.94 21.57 3.60
N LEU A 132 14.96 21.42 4.93
CA LEU A 132 15.13 22.53 5.86
C LEU A 132 16.48 22.40 6.56
N ASP A 133 17.20 23.52 6.67
CA ASP A 133 18.35 23.69 7.57
C ASP A 133 17.84 24.46 8.80
N LEU A 134 17.80 23.77 9.94
CA LEU A 134 17.27 24.33 11.20
C LEU A 134 18.23 25.33 11.87
N GLN A 135 19.54 25.24 11.55
CA GLN A 135 20.55 26.17 12.08
C GLN A 135 20.52 27.50 11.34
N ALA A 136 20.36 27.43 10.01
CA ALA A 136 20.29 28.60 9.16
C ALA A 136 18.87 29.19 9.04
N ASP A 137 17.86 28.56 9.63
CA ASP A 137 16.43 28.85 9.42
C ASP A 137 16.08 29.00 7.94
N SER A 138 16.53 28.06 7.11
CA SER A 138 16.35 28.14 5.67
C SER A 138 15.72 26.88 5.12
N PHE A 139 15.04 27.01 3.97
CA PHE A 139 14.49 25.88 3.25
C PHE A 139 14.82 25.93 1.76
N GLU A 140 14.83 24.76 1.14
CA GLU A 140 14.93 24.54 -0.28
C GLU A 140 13.84 23.59 -0.75
N GLU A 141 13.14 23.96 -1.83
CA GLU A 141 12.11 23.13 -2.44
C GLU A 141 12.75 22.01 -3.26
N VAL A 142 12.45 20.76 -2.90
CA VAL A 142 12.90 19.57 -3.66
C VAL A 142 11.79 19.15 -4.64
N VAL A 143 10.54 19.17 -4.17
CA VAL A 143 9.33 18.94 -4.96
C VAL A 143 8.28 19.93 -4.46
N GLY A 144 7.69 20.74 -5.35
CA GLY A 144 6.69 21.73 -5.00
C GLY A 144 5.48 21.67 -5.90
N GLY A 145 4.32 21.89 -5.31
CA GLY A 145 3.09 22.18 -6.03
C GLY A 145 3.05 23.68 -6.41
N GLU A 146 2.37 24.01 -7.51
CA GLU A 146 2.26 25.38 -8.02
C GLU A 146 1.76 26.37 -6.96
N VAL A 147 0.81 25.98 -6.13
CA VAL A 147 0.25 26.81 -5.05
C VAL A 147 1.30 27.14 -3.99
N MET A 148 2.09 26.15 -3.54
CA MET A 148 3.13 26.35 -2.52
C MET A 148 4.27 27.19 -3.07
N HIS A 149 4.69 26.92 -4.31
CA HIS A 149 5.72 27.71 -4.98
C HIS A 149 5.36 29.21 -5.08
N GLN A 150 4.08 29.53 -5.36
CA GLN A 150 3.60 30.91 -5.41
C GLN A 150 3.56 31.56 -4.02
N LEU A 151 3.31 30.79 -2.95
CA LEU A 151 3.19 31.32 -1.59
C LEU A 151 4.54 31.53 -0.90
N THR A 152 5.46 30.60 -1.06
CA THR A 152 6.70 30.57 -0.28
C THR A 152 7.97 30.72 -1.11
N GLY A 153 7.87 30.58 -2.44
CA GLY A 153 9.02 30.49 -3.32
C GLY A 153 9.73 29.12 -3.23
N CYS A 154 10.84 28.98 -3.95
CA CYS A 154 11.62 27.75 -3.96
C CYS A 154 12.70 27.68 -2.87
N HIS A 155 13.00 28.79 -2.20
CA HIS A 155 13.95 28.89 -1.09
C HIS A 155 13.69 30.16 -0.26
N GLY A 156 14.11 30.17 0.99
CA GLY A 156 13.93 31.33 1.87
C GLY A 156 14.05 30.98 3.34
N CYS A 157 13.49 31.85 4.21
CA CYS A 157 13.40 31.63 5.65
C CYS A 157 12.34 30.55 5.93
N ALA A 158 12.73 29.48 6.62
CA ALA A 158 11.84 28.35 6.91
C ALA A 158 10.70 28.76 7.85
N SER A 159 10.99 29.49 8.93
CA SER A 159 10.00 29.93 9.89
C SER A 159 8.91 30.80 9.26
N GLU A 160 9.28 31.75 8.39
CA GLU A 160 8.31 32.61 7.68
C GLU A 160 7.46 31.83 6.67
N ALA A 161 8.09 30.92 5.91
CA ALA A 161 7.41 30.10 4.92
C ALA A 161 6.37 29.17 5.56
N PHE A 162 6.73 28.51 6.66
CA PHE A 162 5.83 27.59 7.34
C PHE A 162 4.71 28.30 8.11
N ASP A 163 4.95 29.49 8.66
CA ASP A 163 3.86 30.30 9.23
C ASP A 163 2.88 30.81 8.15
N THR A 164 3.40 31.22 7.00
CA THR A 164 2.59 31.60 5.83
C THR A 164 1.78 30.41 5.30
N ALA A 165 2.40 29.24 5.16
CA ALA A 165 1.73 28.02 4.75
C ALA A 165 0.61 27.63 5.74
N ARG A 166 0.87 27.65 7.04
CA ARG A 166 -0.13 27.39 8.08
C ARG A 166 -1.36 28.30 7.94
N LYS A 167 -1.15 29.60 7.73
CA LYS A 167 -2.23 30.58 7.62
C LYS A 167 -3.02 30.47 6.32
N SER A 168 -2.38 30.05 5.23
CA SER A 168 -2.96 30.02 3.88
C SER A 168 -3.50 28.66 3.45
N VAL A 169 -2.81 27.58 3.83
CA VAL A 169 -3.11 26.21 3.36
C VAL A 169 -3.95 25.45 4.37
N VAL A 170 -3.77 25.67 5.67
CA VAL A 170 -4.53 24.96 6.71
C VAL A 170 -5.90 25.60 6.91
N SER A 171 -6.95 24.79 7.08
CA SER A 171 -8.30 25.26 7.37
C SER A 171 -8.33 26.11 8.64
N ARG A 172 -9.25 27.07 8.73
CA ARG A 172 -9.34 27.97 9.90
C ARG A 172 -9.53 27.21 11.21
N GLU A 173 -10.20 26.07 11.18
CA GLU A 173 -10.48 25.25 12.34
C GLU A 173 -9.20 24.59 12.85
N ASP A 174 -8.32 24.13 11.96
CA ASP A 174 -7.09 23.41 12.29
C ASP A 174 -5.87 24.32 12.49
N GLN A 175 -5.93 25.61 12.15
CA GLN A 175 -4.78 26.54 12.28
C GLN A 175 -4.18 26.56 13.69
N LYS A 176 -5.03 26.50 14.72
CA LYS A 176 -4.58 26.55 16.11
C LYS A 176 -3.92 25.23 16.55
N SER A 177 -4.50 24.11 16.16
CA SER A 177 -3.96 22.77 16.48
C SER A 177 -2.65 22.49 15.75
N MET A 178 -2.46 23.10 14.56
CA MET A 178 -1.27 22.96 13.74
C MET A 178 -0.17 24.00 14.06
N GLN A 179 -0.39 24.92 14.99
CA GLN A 179 0.58 25.95 15.33
C GLN A 179 1.89 25.34 15.84
N GLU A 180 1.82 24.44 16.79
CA GLU A 180 3.00 23.74 17.34
C GLU A 180 3.68 22.88 16.28
N PHE A 181 2.91 22.20 15.43
CA PHE A 181 3.44 21.34 14.39
C PHE A 181 4.32 22.11 13.41
N PHE A 182 3.89 23.30 12.98
CA PHE A 182 4.61 24.15 12.02
C PHE A 182 5.58 25.14 12.68
N ASP A 183 5.77 25.07 14.00
CA ASP A 183 6.78 25.87 14.68
C ASP A 183 8.18 25.30 14.44
N ILE A 184 8.92 25.92 13.52
CA ILE A 184 10.28 25.50 13.11
C ILE A 184 11.27 25.73 14.24
N ALA A 185 11.10 26.77 15.07
CA ALA A 185 12.03 27.10 16.12
C ALA A 185 12.15 26.01 17.21
N THR A 186 11.08 25.26 17.46
CA THR A 186 11.05 24.15 18.45
C THR A 186 11.24 22.78 17.82
N LEU A 187 11.39 22.70 16.49
CA LEU A 187 11.37 21.44 15.76
C LEU A 187 12.56 20.53 16.10
N ALA A 188 13.76 21.12 16.26
CA ALA A 188 14.96 20.37 16.63
C ALA A 188 14.79 19.65 17.98
N ASP A 189 14.23 20.32 18.98
CA ASP A 189 13.99 19.74 20.30
C ASP A 189 12.94 18.64 20.26
N ARG A 190 11.86 18.84 19.50
CA ARG A 190 10.79 17.85 19.32
C ARG A 190 11.25 16.59 18.59
N LEU A 191 12.21 16.71 17.71
CA LEU A 191 12.82 15.60 16.96
C LEU A 191 14.04 14.99 17.67
N GLN A 192 14.39 15.45 18.88
CA GLN A 192 15.60 14.97 19.58
C GLN A 192 15.58 13.45 19.84
N GLN A 193 14.42 12.89 20.17
CA GLN A 193 14.23 11.47 20.47
C GLN A 193 13.44 10.72 19.39
N GLU A 194 12.94 11.43 18.39
CA GLU A 194 12.12 10.88 17.32
C GLU A 194 12.77 11.12 15.96
N GLU A 195 12.66 10.16 15.06
CA GLU A 195 13.14 10.31 13.69
C GLU A 195 12.10 11.00 12.80
N THR A 196 10.84 11.08 13.24
CA THR A 196 9.75 11.65 12.45
C THR A 196 8.59 12.13 13.33
N ILE A 197 8.02 13.28 12.95
CA ILE A 197 6.78 13.81 13.52
C ILE A 197 5.79 14.00 12.39
N ALA A 198 4.56 13.49 12.53
CA ALA A 198 3.51 13.61 11.53
C ALA A 198 2.22 14.16 12.13
N ARG A 199 1.47 14.92 11.34
CA ARG A 199 0.12 15.40 11.67
C ARG A 199 -0.77 15.41 10.44
N GLU A 200 -2.02 15.05 10.65
CA GLU A 200 -3.09 15.19 9.67
C GLU A 200 -3.84 16.49 9.92
N TYR A 201 -4.24 17.15 8.87
CA TYR A 201 -5.01 18.41 8.95
C TYR A 201 -5.92 18.57 7.74
N LEU A 202 -7.00 19.30 7.93
CA LEU A 202 -7.87 19.70 6.84
C LEU A 202 -7.28 20.97 6.19
N ALA A 203 -7.07 20.92 4.89
CA ALA A 203 -6.62 22.08 4.12
C ALA A 203 -7.78 23.02 3.82
N ALA A 204 -7.46 24.27 3.47
CA ALA A 204 -8.44 25.33 3.18
C ALA A 204 -9.31 25.02 1.95
N ASP A 205 -8.85 24.18 1.06
CA ASP A 205 -9.57 23.69 -0.12
C ASP A 205 -10.51 22.51 0.17
N GLY A 206 -10.53 22.01 1.41
CA GLY A 206 -11.36 20.89 1.85
C GLY A 206 -10.71 19.51 1.70
N HIS A 207 -9.46 19.42 1.27
CA HIS A 207 -8.69 18.18 1.19
C HIS A 207 -8.01 17.86 2.52
N TRP A 208 -7.93 16.56 2.84
CA TRP A 208 -7.15 16.10 3.98
C TRP A 208 -5.69 15.91 3.59
N HIS A 209 -4.80 16.55 4.32
CA HIS A 209 -3.38 16.44 4.12
C HIS A 209 -2.69 15.77 5.32
N MET A 210 -1.60 15.04 5.06
CA MET A 210 -0.67 14.58 6.07
C MET A 210 0.67 15.29 5.86
N GLY A 211 1.04 16.15 6.80
CA GLY A 211 2.38 16.74 6.90
C GLY A 211 3.28 15.87 7.77
N ARG A 212 4.56 15.74 7.39
CA ARG A 212 5.55 14.99 8.16
C ARG A 212 6.90 15.67 8.09
N PHE A 213 7.55 15.84 9.25
CA PHE A 213 8.95 16.18 9.36
C PHE A 213 9.76 14.90 9.59
N ILE A 214 10.87 14.72 8.88
CA ILE A 214 11.75 13.55 8.91
C ILE A 214 13.16 14.04 9.13
N VAL A 215 13.87 13.50 10.13
CA VAL A 215 15.28 13.84 10.35
C VAL A 215 16.11 13.42 9.16
N LYS A 216 16.87 14.37 8.59
CA LYS A 216 17.78 14.13 7.48
C LYS A 216 19.22 14.05 7.96
N ARG A 217 19.61 14.93 8.91
CA ARG A 217 20.95 14.97 9.46
C ARG A 217 20.97 15.42 10.92
N ARG A 218 21.88 14.82 11.69
CA ARG A 218 22.27 15.26 13.03
C ARG A 218 23.74 15.66 13.02
N ASP A 219 24.13 16.59 13.87
CA ASP A 219 25.53 16.94 14.08
C ASP A 219 26.25 15.88 14.97
N ALA A 220 27.53 16.17 15.29
CA ALA A 220 28.35 15.26 16.10
C ALA A 220 27.83 15.10 17.54
N ASP A 221 27.08 16.06 18.06
CA ASP A 221 26.48 16.08 19.39
C ASP A 221 25.08 15.45 19.41
N GLY A 222 24.60 14.99 18.24
CA GLY A 222 23.29 14.36 18.08
C GLY A 222 22.13 15.34 17.89
N THR A 223 22.39 16.66 17.81
CA THR A 223 21.37 17.68 17.56
C THR A 223 20.90 17.62 16.12
N VAL A 224 19.59 17.72 15.89
CA VAL A 224 19.00 17.72 14.55
C VAL A 224 19.34 19.04 13.85
N THR A 225 20.02 18.94 12.72
CA THR A 225 20.43 20.12 11.92
C THR A 225 19.67 20.25 10.61
N GLU A 226 19.32 19.13 9.97
CA GLU A 226 18.52 19.16 8.75
C GLU A 226 17.35 18.21 8.85
N VAL A 227 16.22 18.63 8.31
CA VAL A 227 14.99 17.84 8.21
C VAL A 227 14.39 17.92 6.81
N LEU A 228 13.65 16.88 6.43
CA LEU A 228 12.76 16.93 5.29
C LEU A 228 11.34 17.16 5.80
N TYR A 229 10.64 18.13 5.22
CA TYR A 229 9.19 18.21 5.32
C TYR A 229 8.57 17.61 4.07
N VAL A 230 7.59 16.74 4.25
CA VAL A 230 6.81 16.15 3.16
C VAL A 230 5.33 16.32 3.47
N ALA A 231 4.53 16.63 2.46
CA ALA A 231 3.07 16.66 2.57
C ALA A 231 2.44 15.80 1.46
N ARG A 232 1.41 15.04 1.80
CA ARG A 232 0.62 14.28 0.84
C ARG A 232 -0.87 14.45 1.09
N ASP A 233 -1.65 14.33 0.02
CA ASP A 233 -3.10 14.22 0.11
C ASP A 233 -3.49 12.83 0.64
N ILE A 234 -4.36 12.82 1.64
CA ILE A 234 -4.92 11.62 2.27
C ILE A 234 -6.46 11.65 2.25
N THR A 235 -7.05 12.45 1.38
CA THR A 235 -8.50 12.66 1.33
C THR A 235 -9.25 11.36 1.05
N GLU A 236 -8.75 10.56 0.12
CA GLU A 236 -9.39 9.30 -0.22
C GLU A 236 -9.26 8.25 0.90
N GLU A 237 -8.10 8.19 1.56
CA GLU A 237 -7.90 7.32 2.73
C GLU A 237 -8.85 7.73 3.87
N LYS A 238 -9.00 9.02 4.13
CA LYS A 238 -9.93 9.54 5.15
C LYS A 238 -11.39 9.24 4.83
N LYS A 239 -11.79 9.38 3.58
CA LYS A 239 -13.13 9.05 3.13
C LYS A 239 -13.44 7.57 3.36
N GLN A 240 -12.53 6.67 2.99
CA GLN A 240 -12.68 5.24 3.22
C GLN A 240 -12.74 4.91 4.72
N GLU A 241 -11.93 5.57 5.54
CA GLU A 241 -11.95 5.42 6.99
C GLU A 241 -13.32 5.82 7.58
N PHE A 242 -13.86 6.99 7.18
CA PHE A 242 -15.18 7.45 7.63
C PHE A 242 -16.32 6.52 7.17
N GLU A 243 -16.29 6.08 5.92
CA GLU A 243 -17.29 5.14 5.38
C GLU A 243 -17.25 3.82 6.15
N TYR A 244 -16.06 3.28 6.43
CA TYR A 244 -15.88 2.06 7.22
C TYR A 244 -16.40 2.21 8.65
N GLN A 245 -16.07 3.32 9.32
CA GLN A 245 -16.55 3.60 10.68
C GLN A 245 -18.08 3.74 10.72
N GLU A 246 -18.69 4.40 9.74
CA GLU A 246 -20.15 4.52 9.65
C GLU A 246 -20.81 3.16 9.43
N GLN A 247 -20.24 2.33 8.56
CA GLN A 247 -20.74 0.96 8.34
C GLN A 247 -20.65 0.12 9.62
N LEU A 248 -19.51 0.18 10.32
CA LEU A 248 -19.32 -0.53 11.58
C LEU A 248 -20.34 -0.08 12.64
N LYS A 249 -20.58 1.22 12.75
CA LYS A 249 -21.58 1.78 13.66
C LYS A 249 -23.00 1.31 13.33
N ARG A 250 -23.37 1.28 12.04
CA ARG A 250 -24.68 0.75 11.60
C ARG A 250 -24.84 -0.72 11.96
N THR A 251 -23.83 -1.54 11.63
CA THR A 251 -23.84 -2.98 11.94
C THR A 251 -23.95 -3.24 13.45
N ALA A 252 -23.23 -2.48 14.27
CA ALA A 252 -23.30 -2.58 15.72
C ALA A 252 -24.70 -2.20 16.25
N GLN A 253 -25.32 -1.15 15.71
CA GLN A 253 -26.69 -0.74 16.09
C GLN A 253 -27.75 -1.79 15.67
N GLU A 254 -27.60 -2.40 14.51
CA GLU A 254 -28.51 -3.47 14.06
C GLU A 254 -28.37 -4.71 14.93
N ALA A 255 -27.15 -5.11 15.26
CA ALA A 255 -26.88 -6.23 16.17
C ALA A 255 -27.46 -5.98 17.57
N GLU A 256 -27.32 -4.77 18.10
CA GLU A 256 -27.87 -4.38 19.41
C GLU A 256 -29.42 -4.42 19.39
N LYS A 257 -30.05 -3.87 18.36
CA LYS A 257 -31.54 -3.96 18.20
C LYS A 257 -32.02 -5.40 18.14
N ALA A 258 -31.32 -6.25 17.37
CA ALA A 258 -31.62 -7.67 17.28
C ALA A 258 -31.50 -8.37 18.65
N ASN A 259 -30.43 -8.05 19.42
CA ASN A 259 -30.19 -8.61 20.74
C ASN A 259 -31.28 -8.19 21.76
N ILE A 260 -31.64 -6.89 21.75
CA ILE A 260 -32.76 -6.39 22.61
C ILE A 260 -34.05 -7.09 22.25
N SER A 261 -34.40 -7.20 20.96
CA SER A 261 -35.59 -7.88 20.50
C SER A 261 -35.64 -9.36 20.93
N LYS A 262 -34.49 -10.05 20.79
CA LYS A 262 -34.34 -11.44 21.26
C LYS A 262 -34.50 -11.57 22.77
N THR A 263 -33.95 -10.65 23.53
CA THR A 263 -34.09 -10.66 25.01
C THR A 263 -35.51 -10.41 25.46
N ASP A 264 -36.20 -9.45 24.84
CA ASP A 264 -37.61 -9.17 25.12
C ASP A 264 -38.51 -10.33 24.72
N PHE A 265 -38.22 -10.99 23.60
CA PHE A 265 -38.92 -12.20 23.19
C PHE A 265 -38.78 -13.31 24.24
N LEU A 266 -37.54 -13.63 24.66
CA LEU A 266 -37.30 -14.65 25.69
C LEU A 266 -37.98 -14.33 27.02
N ARG A 267 -38.03 -13.06 27.40
CA ARG A 267 -38.72 -12.61 28.61
C ARG A 267 -40.24 -12.86 28.53
N ARG A 268 -40.87 -12.51 27.41
CA ARG A 268 -42.30 -12.77 27.17
C ARG A 268 -42.59 -14.26 27.16
N MET A 269 -41.80 -15.05 26.44
CA MET A 269 -41.95 -16.50 26.38
C MET A 269 -41.83 -17.15 27.76
N SER A 270 -40.89 -16.72 28.59
CA SER A 270 -40.75 -17.17 29.98
C SER A 270 -41.99 -16.88 30.80
N HIS A 271 -42.60 -15.70 30.64
CA HIS A 271 -43.86 -15.34 31.33
C HIS A 271 -45.01 -16.23 30.86
N ASP A 272 -45.18 -16.38 29.55
CA ASP A 272 -46.30 -17.12 28.94
C ASP A 272 -46.23 -18.63 29.17
N ILE A 273 -45.03 -19.18 29.34
CA ILE A 273 -44.82 -20.58 29.79
C ILE A 273 -45.13 -20.71 31.29
N ARG A 274 -44.72 -19.76 32.14
CA ARG A 274 -44.88 -19.82 33.58
C ARG A 274 -46.37 -19.79 33.99
N THR A 275 -47.20 -19.02 33.27
CA THR A 275 -48.61 -18.84 33.58
C THR A 275 -49.41 -20.16 33.57
N PRO A 276 -49.42 -20.96 32.47
CA PRO A 276 -50.12 -22.25 32.45
C PRO A 276 -49.49 -23.28 33.41
N ILE A 277 -48.17 -23.28 33.59
CA ILE A 277 -47.50 -24.19 34.54
C ILE A 277 -47.98 -23.91 35.97
N ASN A 278 -48.03 -22.64 36.39
CA ASN A 278 -48.53 -22.26 37.71
C ASN A 278 -50.04 -22.58 37.84
N GLY A 279 -50.80 -22.40 36.76
CA GLY A 279 -52.22 -22.81 36.71
C GLY A 279 -52.41 -24.31 36.92
N ILE A 280 -51.65 -25.15 36.17
CA ILE A 280 -51.67 -26.60 36.33
C ILE A 280 -51.33 -26.99 37.78
N ARG A 281 -50.26 -26.44 38.33
CA ARG A 281 -49.83 -26.70 39.71
C ARG A 281 -50.88 -26.32 40.73
N GLY A 282 -51.51 -25.13 40.59
CA GLY A 282 -52.57 -24.66 41.48
C GLY A 282 -53.79 -25.52 41.39
N ILE A 283 -54.22 -25.88 40.19
CA ILE A 283 -55.40 -26.74 39.99
C ILE A 283 -55.19 -28.16 40.58
N THR A 284 -53.98 -28.72 40.40
CA THR A 284 -53.60 -30.01 40.97
C THR A 284 -53.61 -29.95 42.53
N GLN A 285 -53.17 -28.85 43.13
CA GLN A 285 -53.22 -28.65 44.57
C GLN A 285 -54.70 -28.59 45.05
N ILE A 286 -55.58 -27.89 44.32
CA ILE A 286 -57.03 -27.85 44.64
C ILE A 286 -57.60 -29.24 44.55
N ALA A 287 -57.31 -30.01 43.49
CA ALA A 287 -57.83 -31.39 43.33
C ALA A 287 -57.44 -32.28 44.52
N ASN A 288 -56.26 -32.13 45.09
CA ASN A 288 -55.78 -32.88 46.26
C ASN A 288 -56.57 -32.57 47.54
N HIS A 289 -57.21 -31.41 47.65
CA HIS A 289 -58.05 -31.04 48.80
C HIS A 289 -59.45 -31.63 48.74
N PHE A 290 -59.90 -32.16 47.60
CA PHE A 290 -61.23 -32.70 47.37
C PHE A 290 -61.17 -34.14 46.84
N PRO A 291 -60.56 -35.12 47.53
CA PRO A 291 -60.32 -36.47 47.01
C PRO A 291 -61.59 -37.29 46.78
N GLY A 292 -62.66 -36.99 47.48
CA GLY A 292 -63.92 -37.69 47.36
C GLY A 292 -64.98 -37.04 46.46
N ASP A 293 -64.72 -35.84 45.95
CA ASP A 293 -65.65 -35.09 45.08
C ASP A 293 -65.32 -35.37 43.62
N LEU A 294 -66.05 -36.33 43.02
CA LEU A 294 -65.85 -36.75 41.64
C LEU A 294 -66.11 -35.64 40.62
N GLN A 295 -67.10 -34.75 40.89
CA GLN A 295 -67.34 -33.63 39.96
C GLN A 295 -66.24 -32.62 40.01
N LYS A 296 -65.74 -32.25 41.20
CA LYS A 296 -64.64 -31.35 41.38
C LYS A 296 -63.35 -31.92 40.78
N GLN A 297 -63.08 -33.20 40.95
CA GLN A 297 -62.02 -33.90 40.35
C GLN A 297 -62.04 -33.84 38.80
N GLN A 298 -63.22 -33.99 38.21
CA GLN A 298 -63.44 -33.88 36.76
C GLN A 298 -63.16 -32.45 36.27
N GLU A 299 -63.75 -31.45 36.93
CA GLU A 299 -63.43 -30.02 36.59
C GLU A 299 -61.97 -29.68 36.65
N CYS A 300 -61.26 -30.20 37.66
CA CYS A 300 -59.82 -29.98 37.78
C CYS A 300 -59.04 -30.66 36.64
N ARG A 301 -59.38 -31.91 36.27
CA ARG A 301 -58.78 -32.63 35.14
C ARG A 301 -58.97 -31.88 33.83
N ASP A 302 -60.16 -31.39 33.54
CA ASP A 302 -60.51 -30.68 32.31
C ASP A 302 -59.71 -29.37 32.21
N LYS A 303 -59.58 -28.64 33.33
CA LYS A 303 -58.72 -27.41 33.38
C LYS A 303 -57.31 -27.72 33.23
N VAL A 304 -56.72 -28.79 33.78
CA VAL A 304 -55.34 -29.22 33.59
C VAL A 304 -55.06 -29.57 32.11
N LEU A 305 -56.03 -30.34 31.50
CA LEU A 305 -55.87 -30.69 30.07
C LEU A 305 -55.92 -29.45 29.18
N THR A 306 -56.80 -28.49 29.45
CA THR A 306 -56.83 -27.20 28.70
C THR A 306 -55.55 -26.42 28.83
N ALA A 307 -55.03 -26.26 30.05
CA ALA A 307 -53.77 -25.54 30.29
C ALA A 307 -52.56 -26.24 29.68
N SER A 308 -52.54 -27.60 29.69
CA SER A 308 -51.50 -28.39 29.05
C SER A 308 -51.53 -28.26 27.52
N GLY A 309 -52.72 -28.24 26.91
CA GLY A 309 -52.93 -28.02 25.49
C GLY A 309 -52.40 -26.64 25.06
N PHE A 310 -52.69 -25.60 25.84
CA PHE A 310 -52.17 -24.26 25.60
C PHE A 310 -50.64 -24.22 25.65
N LEU A 311 -50.05 -24.88 26.67
CA LEU A 311 -48.58 -24.94 26.81
C LEU A 311 -47.94 -25.66 25.61
N LEU A 312 -48.54 -26.76 25.14
CA LEU A 312 -48.04 -27.51 23.99
C LEU A 312 -48.04 -26.67 22.71
N ASN A 313 -49.13 -25.94 22.47
CA ASN A 313 -49.25 -25.03 21.33
C ASN A 313 -48.15 -23.95 21.40
N LEU A 314 -47.96 -23.32 22.56
CA LEU A 314 -46.91 -22.30 22.75
C LEU A 314 -45.51 -22.85 22.47
N VAL A 315 -45.20 -24.07 22.92
CA VAL A 315 -43.91 -24.72 22.63
C VAL A 315 -43.75 -24.98 21.13
N ASN A 316 -44.82 -25.44 20.45
CA ASN A 316 -44.78 -25.65 19.00
C ASN A 316 -44.57 -24.33 18.24
N ASP A 317 -45.24 -23.25 18.65
CA ASP A 317 -45.06 -21.92 18.06
C ASP A 317 -43.59 -21.44 18.17
N ILE A 318 -42.96 -21.66 19.34
CA ILE A 318 -41.53 -21.35 19.55
C ILE A 318 -40.61 -22.18 18.65
N LEU A 319 -40.91 -23.48 18.52
CA LEU A 319 -40.13 -24.38 17.66
C LEU A 319 -40.25 -23.99 16.19
N ASP A 320 -41.45 -23.63 15.74
CA ASP A 320 -41.68 -23.21 14.36
C ASP A 320 -41.01 -21.85 14.06
N MET A 321 -41.03 -20.92 15.01
CA MET A 321 -40.29 -19.66 14.90
C MET A 321 -38.77 -19.90 14.80
N ASN A 322 -38.22 -20.79 15.63
CA ASN A 322 -36.80 -21.15 15.55
C ASN A 322 -36.42 -21.77 14.19
N LYS A 323 -37.31 -22.61 13.60
CA LYS A 323 -37.10 -23.17 12.26
C LYS A 323 -37.14 -22.10 11.17
N MET A 324 -38.01 -21.08 11.30
CA MET A 324 -38.07 -19.94 10.39
C MET A 324 -36.79 -19.10 10.47
N GLU A 325 -36.35 -18.75 11.69
CA GLU A 325 -35.12 -17.95 11.91
C GLU A 325 -33.86 -18.66 11.42
N SER A 326 -33.77 -19.98 11.59
CA SER A 326 -32.62 -20.77 11.14
C SER A 326 -32.67 -21.12 9.65
N GLY A 327 -33.71 -20.73 8.93
CA GLY A 327 -33.91 -21.08 7.51
C GLY A 327 -34.10 -22.58 7.25
N THR A 328 -34.37 -23.36 8.31
CA THR A 328 -34.56 -24.81 8.21
C THR A 328 -36.02 -25.22 7.95
N LEU A 329 -36.91 -24.25 7.82
CA LEU A 329 -38.29 -24.51 7.48
C LEU A 329 -38.41 -25.08 6.06
N GLN A 330 -38.78 -26.33 5.93
CA GLN A 330 -39.05 -26.96 4.64
C GLN A 330 -40.53 -26.79 4.31
N LEU A 331 -40.82 -26.15 3.18
CA LEU A 331 -42.16 -26.11 2.62
C LEU A 331 -42.44 -27.44 1.93
N GLU A 332 -43.55 -28.06 2.31
CA GLU A 332 -44.04 -29.27 1.66
C GLU A 332 -45.00 -28.88 0.51
N GLU A 333 -44.50 -28.99 -0.72
CA GLU A 333 -45.31 -28.71 -1.91
C GLU A 333 -46.28 -29.89 -2.20
N LYS A 334 -47.52 -29.75 -1.77
CA LYS A 334 -48.59 -30.73 -2.04
C LYS A 334 -49.78 -30.05 -2.69
N THR A 335 -50.46 -30.77 -3.60
CA THR A 335 -51.77 -30.37 -4.08
C THR A 335 -52.78 -30.42 -2.94
N PHE A 336 -53.45 -29.31 -2.68
CA PHE A 336 -54.47 -29.21 -1.66
C PHE A 336 -55.74 -28.50 -2.20
N ASP A 337 -56.89 -28.77 -1.54
CA ASP A 337 -58.13 -28.09 -1.86
C ASP A 337 -58.16 -26.72 -1.14
N LEU A 338 -57.93 -25.67 -1.91
CA LEU A 338 -57.92 -24.29 -1.42
C LEU A 338 -59.22 -23.90 -0.73
N ARG A 339 -60.39 -24.36 -1.30
CA ARG A 339 -61.70 -24.06 -0.73
C ARG A 339 -61.85 -24.68 0.66
N LYS A 340 -61.39 -25.91 0.84
CA LYS A 340 -61.38 -26.62 2.12
C LYS A 340 -60.54 -25.91 3.16
N VAL A 341 -59.31 -25.50 2.81
CA VAL A 341 -58.41 -24.76 3.70
C VAL A 341 -59.01 -23.42 4.10
N LEU A 342 -59.60 -22.69 3.14
CA LEU A 342 -60.24 -21.41 3.44
C LEU A 342 -61.46 -21.57 4.34
N MET A 343 -62.30 -22.63 4.14
CA MET A 343 -63.42 -22.90 5.02
C MET A 343 -63.02 -23.31 6.43
N GLU A 344 -61.96 -24.14 6.58
CA GLU A 344 -61.43 -24.53 7.87
C GLU A 344 -60.81 -23.35 8.62
N SER A 345 -60.02 -22.52 7.94
CA SER A 345 -59.41 -21.32 8.51
C SER A 345 -60.43 -20.25 8.86
N SER A 346 -61.46 -20.04 8.03
CA SER A 346 -62.54 -19.08 8.29
C SER A 346 -63.43 -19.48 9.46
N GLY A 347 -63.67 -20.78 9.66
CA GLY A 347 -64.44 -21.29 10.81
C GLY A 347 -63.83 -20.93 12.17
N ILE A 348 -62.49 -20.90 12.25
CA ILE A 348 -61.74 -20.49 13.47
C ILE A 348 -61.94 -19.00 13.74
N VAL A 349 -61.87 -18.17 12.72
CA VAL A 349 -62.01 -16.71 12.84
C VAL A 349 -63.49 -16.29 13.02
N GLU A 350 -64.41 -17.01 12.38
CA GLU A 350 -65.89 -16.77 12.51
C GLU A 350 -66.40 -16.92 13.96
N MET A 351 -65.85 -17.91 14.68
CA MET A 351 -66.23 -18.12 16.08
C MET A 351 -65.80 -16.94 16.96
N GLN A 352 -64.58 -16.46 16.77
CA GLN A 352 -64.05 -15.29 17.47
C GLN A 352 -64.74 -13.98 17.03
N GLY A 353 -65.11 -13.87 15.73
CA GLY A 353 -65.85 -12.75 15.19
C GLY A 353 -67.23 -12.63 15.78
N ARG A 354 -68.00 -13.74 15.89
CA ARG A 354 -69.29 -13.77 16.52
C ARG A 354 -69.28 -13.33 17.97
N GLU A 355 -68.31 -13.74 18.75
CA GLU A 355 -68.12 -13.28 20.12
C GLU A 355 -67.92 -11.76 20.22
N LYS A 356 -67.40 -11.13 19.20
CA LYS A 356 -67.16 -9.69 19.10
C LYS A 356 -68.22 -8.95 18.26
N GLY A 357 -69.25 -9.61 17.81
CA GLY A 357 -70.33 -9.01 16.99
C GLY A 357 -69.92 -8.69 15.55
N ILE A 358 -68.86 -9.32 15.03
CA ILE A 358 -68.34 -9.13 13.65
C ILE A 358 -68.84 -10.29 12.77
N SER A 359 -69.46 -9.99 11.64
CA SER A 359 -69.83 -11.00 10.64
C SER A 359 -68.74 -11.18 9.60
N LEU A 360 -68.38 -12.43 9.36
CA LEU A 360 -67.39 -12.80 8.32
C LEU A 360 -68.18 -13.33 7.11
N SER A 361 -67.94 -12.85 5.92
CA SER A 361 -68.47 -13.43 4.68
C SER A 361 -67.25 -13.78 3.74
N LEU A 362 -67.23 -15.00 3.24
CA LEU A 362 -66.35 -15.44 2.19
C LEU A 362 -67.08 -15.20 0.86
N GLY A 363 -66.52 -14.33 0.00
CA GLY A 363 -67.01 -14.04 -1.35
C GLY A 363 -66.46 -15.03 -2.39
#